data_0fe67b77af8d6d73a65a368fd806884c
#
_entry.id   0fe67b77af8d6d73a65a368fd806884c
#
_cell.length_a   1.000
_cell.length_b   1.000
_cell.length_c   1.000
_cell.angle_alpha   90.00
_cell.angle_beta   90.00
_cell.angle_gamma   90.00
#
_symmetry.space_group_name_H-M   'P 1'
#
loop_
_entity.id
_entity.type
_entity.pdbx_description
1 polymer ?
#
loop_
_entity_poly.entity_id
_entity_poly.type
_entity_poly.pdbx_seq_one_letter_code
_entity_poly.pdbx_strand_id
1 'polypeptide(L)'
;MQYAKTSDGFMVRCEIGDEVIATLTKFAADHKIHSGSIIGIGALLNPELGYYDIHTRTYTRKKFDGDYELVSLTGNFARMGETTIMHCHAAFSDIEFRVIGGHLFSAEVAVTGEFYIRAGGTTIQRAPDPLTGLNLMKLQ
;
A
#
# COMPACT_ATOMS: atom_id res chain seq x y z
N MET A 1 -15.65 4.57 -1.28
CA MET A 1 -14.68 4.41 -2.40
C MET A 1 -15.39 4.51 -3.74
N GLN A 2 -14.81 5.22 -4.73
CA GLN A 2 -15.24 5.32 -6.14
C GLN A 2 -14.07 4.93 -7.06
N TYR A 3 -14.35 4.52 -8.29
CA TYR A 3 -13.31 4.21 -9.26
C TYR A 3 -13.74 4.42 -10.71
N ALA A 4 -12.76 4.60 -11.58
CA ALA A 4 -12.93 4.58 -13.04
C ALA A 4 -11.90 3.62 -13.66
N LYS A 5 -12.35 2.84 -14.66
CA LYS A 5 -11.45 1.98 -15.43
C LYS A 5 -10.68 2.82 -16.44
N THR A 6 -9.37 2.55 -16.56
CA THR A 6 -8.49 3.15 -17.56
C THR A 6 -8.04 2.09 -18.57
N SER A 7 -7.22 2.47 -19.54
CA SER A 7 -6.70 1.54 -20.58
C SER A 7 -5.85 0.41 -20.01
N ASP A 8 -5.17 0.64 -18.87
CA ASP A 8 -4.18 -0.27 -18.27
C ASP A 8 -4.42 -0.53 -16.78
N GLY A 9 -5.60 -0.12 -16.26
CA GLY A 9 -5.93 -0.33 -14.85
C GLY A 9 -7.09 0.49 -14.35
N PHE A 10 -6.90 1.20 -13.24
CA PHE A 10 -7.96 1.91 -12.54
C PHE A 10 -7.45 3.19 -11.86
N MET A 11 -8.25 4.24 -11.92
CA MET A 11 -8.18 5.35 -10.95
C MET A 11 -9.15 5.02 -9.83
N VAL A 12 -8.68 5.06 -8.58
CA VAL A 12 -9.47 4.74 -7.39
C VAL A 12 -9.39 5.92 -6.43
N ARG A 13 -10.55 6.41 -5.97
CA ARG A 13 -10.66 7.39 -4.91
C ARG A 13 -11.27 6.74 -3.66
N CYS A 14 -10.47 6.62 -2.61
CA CYS A 14 -10.95 6.27 -1.28
C CYS A 14 -11.59 7.49 -0.62
N GLU A 15 -12.63 7.26 0.16
CA GLU A 15 -13.45 8.27 0.82
C GLU A 15 -13.12 8.35 2.31
N ILE A 16 -13.53 9.42 2.96
CA ILE A 16 -13.33 9.65 4.40
C ILE A 16 -13.74 8.40 5.19
N GLY A 17 -12.86 7.94 6.08
CA GLY A 17 -13.06 6.76 6.91
C GLY A 17 -12.67 5.43 6.27
N ASP A 18 -12.35 5.38 4.97
CA ASP A 18 -11.81 4.16 4.35
C ASP A 18 -10.42 3.86 4.93
N GLU A 19 -10.18 2.61 5.38
CA GLU A 19 -8.83 2.14 5.68
C GLU A 19 -8.12 1.78 4.37
N VAL A 20 -7.03 2.47 4.07
CA VAL A 20 -6.38 2.47 2.74
C VAL A 20 -5.92 1.08 2.32
N ILE A 21 -5.21 0.35 3.19
CA ILE A 21 -4.63 -0.96 2.83
C ILE A 21 -5.74 -2.00 2.61
N ALA A 22 -6.71 -2.07 3.53
CA ALA A 22 -7.81 -3.03 3.42
C ALA A 22 -8.70 -2.73 2.21
N THR A 23 -9.05 -1.44 2.00
CA THR A 23 -9.90 -1.01 0.88
C THR A 23 -9.26 -1.33 -0.47
N LEU A 24 -7.98 -0.96 -0.67
CA LEU A 24 -7.28 -1.18 -1.94
C LEU A 24 -6.94 -2.65 -2.17
N THR A 25 -6.61 -3.41 -1.11
CA THR A 25 -6.38 -4.85 -1.22
C THR A 25 -7.67 -5.58 -1.62
N LYS A 26 -8.79 -5.23 -0.97
CA LYS A 26 -10.10 -5.79 -1.34
C LYS A 26 -10.47 -5.42 -2.78
N PHE A 27 -10.29 -4.16 -3.19
CA PHE A 27 -10.52 -3.72 -4.55
C PHE A 27 -9.72 -4.55 -5.56
N ALA A 28 -8.43 -4.75 -5.31
CA ALA A 28 -7.56 -5.55 -6.17
C ALA A 28 -8.02 -7.02 -6.25
N ALA A 29 -8.46 -7.60 -5.14
CA ALA A 29 -9.00 -8.96 -5.11
C ALA A 29 -10.29 -9.08 -5.92
N ASP A 30 -11.25 -8.17 -5.71
CA ASP A 30 -12.55 -8.16 -6.41
C ASP A 30 -12.37 -7.99 -7.93
N HIS A 31 -11.37 -7.23 -8.36
CA HIS A 31 -11.05 -6.99 -9.78
C HIS A 31 -10.02 -7.99 -10.36
N LYS A 32 -9.65 -9.03 -9.59
CA LYS A 32 -8.71 -10.08 -10.00
C LYS A 32 -7.34 -9.53 -10.43
N ILE A 33 -6.87 -8.48 -9.76
CA ILE A 33 -5.54 -7.91 -9.98
C ILE A 33 -4.53 -8.79 -9.22
N HIS A 34 -3.92 -9.72 -9.93
CA HIS A 34 -2.99 -10.71 -9.38
C HIS A 34 -1.53 -10.25 -9.42
N SER A 35 -1.27 -9.13 -10.06
CA SER A 35 -0.03 -8.37 -10.06
C SER A 35 -0.31 -6.95 -10.53
N GLY A 36 0.58 -6.02 -10.22
CA GLY A 36 0.45 -4.64 -10.68
C GLY A 36 1.21 -3.68 -9.79
N SER A 37 1.22 -2.43 -10.18
CA SER A 37 1.77 -1.33 -9.39
C SER A 37 0.65 -0.40 -8.92
N ILE A 38 0.93 0.35 -7.87
CA ILE A 38 0.06 1.39 -7.35
C ILE A 38 0.91 2.60 -6.99
N ILE A 39 0.39 3.78 -7.31
CA ILE A 39 0.87 5.07 -6.81
C ILE A 39 -0.31 5.87 -6.30
N GLY A 40 -0.08 6.79 -5.38
CA GLY A 40 -1.16 7.62 -4.88
C GLY A 40 -0.70 8.77 -4.01
N ILE A 41 -1.64 9.71 -3.81
CA ILE A 41 -1.54 10.88 -2.94
C ILE A 41 -2.85 11.06 -2.18
N GLY A 42 -2.87 11.94 -1.19
CA GLY A 42 -4.10 12.23 -0.44
C GLY A 42 -3.83 12.91 0.90
N ALA A 43 -4.85 12.96 1.75
CA ALA A 43 -4.73 13.38 3.14
C ALA A 43 -5.29 12.26 4.04
N LEU A 44 -4.45 11.71 4.91
CA LEU A 44 -4.73 10.53 5.70
C LEU A 44 -4.54 10.77 7.20
N LEU A 45 -5.19 9.94 8.00
CA LEU A 45 -5.15 9.96 9.46
C LEU A 45 -4.30 8.80 10.01
N ASN A 46 -3.62 9.08 11.11
CA ASN A 46 -3.04 8.08 12.00
C ASN A 46 -2.22 6.99 11.30
N PRO A 47 -1.29 7.32 10.38
CA PRO A 47 -0.54 6.29 9.67
C PRO A 47 0.31 5.45 10.61
N GLU A 48 0.29 4.13 10.41
CA GLU A 48 1.20 3.20 11.07
C GLU A 48 2.29 2.78 10.09
N LEU A 49 3.53 3.16 10.39
CA LEU A 49 4.70 2.90 9.57
C LEU A 49 5.62 1.86 10.21
N GLY A 50 6.37 1.17 9.38
CA GLY A 50 7.38 0.20 9.81
C GLY A 50 8.72 0.36 9.16
N TYR A 51 9.74 0.01 9.94
CA TYR A 51 11.11 -0.20 9.51
C TYR A 51 11.50 -1.65 9.77
N TYR A 52 11.93 -2.36 8.74
CA TYR A 52 12.38 -3.74 8.87
C TYR A 52 13.86 -3.80 9.21
N ASP A 53 14.18 -4.39 10.36
CA ASP A 53 15.57 -4.67 10.76
C ASP A 53 15.96 -6.07 10.26
N ILE A 54 16.87 -6.13 9.31
CA ILE A 54 17.35 -7.38 8.72
C ILE A 54 18.16 -8.24 9.69
N HIS A 55 18.78 -7.64 10.70
CA HIS A 55 19.59 -8.37 11.68
C HIS A 55 18.73 -9.10 12.71
N THR A 56 17.68 -8.43 13.18
CA THR A 56 16.72 -9.03 14.12
C THR A 56 15.57 -9.74 13.41
N ARG A 57 15.40 -9.51 12.10
CA ARG A 57 14.30 -9.99 11.25
C ARG A 57 12.93 -9.61 11.80
N THR A 58 12.82 -8.39 12.32
CA THR A 58 11.59 -7.86 12.91
C THR A 58 11.28 -6.47 12.38
N TYR A 59 9.98 -6.13 12.40
CA TYR A 59 9.53 -4.77 12.15
C TYR A 59 9.49 -3.96 13.45
N THR A 60 10.17 -2.81 13.47
CA THR A 60 9.81 -1.73 14.39
C THR A 60 8.64 -0.99 13.79
N ARG A 61 7.51 -0.97 14.49
CA ARG A 61 6.28 -0.30 14.04
C ARG A 61 6.02 0.92 14.90
N LYS A 62 5.55 2.00 14.25
CA LYS A 62 5.19 3.24 14.94
C LYS A 62 3.92 3.81 14.32
N LYS A 63 2.95 4.09 15.17
CA LYS A 63 1.76 4.86 14.83
C LYS A 63 2.04 6.34 15.06
N PHE A 64 1.62 7.16 14.13
CA PHE A 64 1.73 8.62 14.20
C PHE A 64 0.31 9.19 14.26
N ASP A 65 -0.05 9.79 15.40
CA ASP A 65 -1.38 10.33 15.59
C ASP A 65 -1.56 11.66 14.84
N GLY A 66 -2.75 11.90 14.31
CA GLY A 66 -3.14 13.14 13.64
C GLY A 66 -3.23 13.05 12.12
N ASP A 67 -3.33 14.23 11.51
CA ASP A 67 -3.54 14.44 10.08
C ASP A 67 -2.21 14.57 9.36
N TYR A 68 -2.10 13.94 8.19
CA TYR A 68 -0.91 13.99 7.36
C TYR A 68 -1.28 14.10 5.88
N GLU A 69 -0.52 14.91 5.13
CA GLU A 69 -0.52 14.83 3.69
C GLU A 69 0.20 13.56 3.23
N LEU A 70 -0.46 12.69 2.49
CA LEU A 70 0.18 11.59 1.77
C LEU A 70 0.90 12.16 0.54
N VAL A 71 2.17 12.48 0.70
CA VAL A 71 3.01 13.06 -0.37
C VAL A 71 3.24 12.05 -1.49
N SER A 72 3.40 10.78 -1.13
CA SER A 72 3.57 9.69 -2.08
C SER A 72 3.27 8.35 -1.42
N LEU A 73 2.51 7.51 -2.11
CA LEU A 73 2.43 6.08 -1.86
C LEU A 73 2.88 5.36 -3.13
N THR A 74 3.78 4.39 -2.97
CA THR A 74 4.23 3.54 -4.07
C THR A 74 4.24 2.09 -3.61
N GLY A 75 3.73 1.20 -4.46
CA GLY A 75 3.64 -0.20 -4.09
C GLY A 75 3.31 -1.12 -5.25
N ASN A 76 3.01 -2.35 -4.87
CA ASN A 76 2.64 -3.39 -5.82
C ASN A 76 1.63 -4.36 -5.23
N PHE A 77 0.90 -5.02 -6.12
CA PHE A 77 0.05 -6.15 -5.81
C PHE A 77 0.71 -7.45 -6.25
N ALA A 78 0.52 -8.49 -5.48
CA ALA A 78 0.94 -9.85 -5.80
C ALA A 78 0.03 -10.84 -5.04
N ARG A 79 0.24 -12.13 -5.24
CA ARG A 79 -0.48 -13.20 -4.54
C ARG A 79 0.40 -13.86 -3.49
N MET A 80 -0.22 -14.34 -2.42
CA MET A 80 0.34 -15.32 -1.50
C MET A 80 -0.67 -16.46 -1.38
N GLY A 81 -0.42 -17.53 -2.14
CA GLY A 81 -1.45 -18.54 -2.40
C GLY A 81 -2.67 -17.91 -3.08
N GLU A 82 -3.84 -18.06 -2.47
CA GLU A 82 -5.11 -17.52 -2.98
C GLU A 82 -5.38 -16.08 -2.50
N THR A 83 -4.53 -15.49 -1.66
CA THR A 83 -4.74 -14.16 -1.09
C THR A 83 -4.03 -13.09 -1.92
N THR A 84 -4.73 -12.02 -2.26
CA THR A 84 -4.12 -10.80 -2.82
C THR A 84 -3.41 -10.04 -1.72
N ILE A 85 -2.18 -9.63 -1.97
CA ILE A 85 -1.34 -8.86 -1.05
C ILE A 85 -0.98 -7.54 -1.71
N MET A 86 -1.18 -6.45 -0.99
CA MET A 86 -0.62 -5.14 -1.30
C MET A 86 0.64 -4.93 -0.46
N HIS A 87 1.73 -4.57 -1.10
CA HIS A 87 2.96 -4.14 -0.45
C HIS A 87 3.28 -2.74 -0.89
N CYS A 88 3.31 -1.80 0.04
CA CYS A 88 3.58 -0.41 -0.28
C CYS A 88 4.42 0.29 0.80
N HIS A 89 5.12 1.31 0.34
CA HIS A 89 5.76 2.31 1.18
C HIS A 89 5.08 3.65 0.94
N ALA A 90 5.12 4.51 1.96
CA ALA A 90 4.50 5.82 1.90
C ALA A 90 5.40 6.88 2.55
N ALA A 91 5.30 8.10 2.04
CA ALA A 91 5.87 9.30 2.61
C ALA A 91 4.73 10.26 2.99
N PHE A 92 4.78 10.77 4.21
CA PHE A 92 3.78 11.67 4.78
C PHE A 92 4.44 12.97 5.22
N SER A 93 3.74 14.09 5.04
CA SER A 93 4.14 15.40 5.55
C SER A 93 3.20 15.86 6.67
N ASP A 94 3.76 16.33 7.76
CA ASP A 94 3.01 17.01 8.81
C ASP A 94 2.78 18.49 8.49
N ILE A 95 2.08 19.22 9.39
CA ILE A 95 1.79 20.65 9.26
C ILE A 95 3.04 21.54 9.24
N GLU A 96 4.17 21.05 9.73
CA GLU A 96 5.46 21.75 9.68
C GLU A 96 6.28 21.34 8.44
N PHE A 97 5.68 20.62 7.50
CA PHE A 97 6.30 20.08 6.28
C PHE A 97 7.47 19.14 6.52
N ARG A 98 7.53 18.52 7.71
CA ARG A 98 8.51 17.46 8.00
C ARG A 98 7.99 16.16 7.41
N VAL A 99 8.87 15.45 6.71
CA VAL A 99 8.51 14.20 6.04
C VAL A 99 8.92 13.00 6.87
N ILE A 100 7.97 12.08 7.08
CA ILE A 100 8.19 10.74 7.62
C ILE A 100 7.85 9.71 6.55
N GLY A 101 8.40 8.50 6.62
CA GLY A 101 8.08 7.47 5.64
C GLY A 101 8.56 6.08 6.06
N GLY A 102 8.03 5.08 5.39
CA GLY A 102 8.36 3.68 5.63
C GLY A 102 7.37 2.73 5.00
N HIS A 103 7.44 1.46 5.39
CA HIS A 103 6.45 0.46 5.05
C HIS A 103 5.11 0.85 5.68
N LEU A 104 4.05 0.93 4.88
CA LEU A 104 2.72 1.31 5.38
C LEU A 104 1.96 0.08 5.85
N PHE A 105 1.60 0.05 7.13
CA PHE A 105 0.74 -0.98 7.71
C PHE A 105 -0.72 -0.59 7.70
N SER A 106 -1.04 0.65 8.01
CA SER A 106 -2.40 1.17 8.00
C SER A 106 -2.43 2.69 7.92
N ALA A 107 -3.50 3.25 7.38
CA ALA A 107 -3.87 4.65 7.47
C ALA A 107 -5.34 4.80 7.08
N GLU A 108 -6.05 5.74 7.70
CA GLU A 108 -7.44 6.06 7.40
C GLU A 108 -7.52 7.34 6.54
N VAL A 109 -8.46 7.42 5.62
CA VAL A 109 -8.64 8.61 4.78
C VAL A 109 -9.25 9.74 5.60
N ALA A 110 -8.54 10.89 5.68
CA ALA A 110 -9.00 12.11 6.33
C ALA A 110 -9.89 12.96 5.42
N VAL A 111 -9.46 13.12 4.16
CA VAL A 111 -10.13 13.97 3.16
C VAL A 111 -10.38 13.18 1.88
N THR A 112 -9.32 12.72 1.24
CA THR A 112 -9.32 11.89 0.04
C THR A 112 -8.06 11.06 -0.04
N GLY A 113 -8.15 9.88 -0.63
CA GLY A 113 -6.99 9.09 -1.07
C GLY A 113 -7.18 8.77 -2.54
N GLU A 114 -6.29 9.25 -3.41
CA GLU A 114 -6.39 9.12 -4.86
C GLU A 114 -5.26 8.26 -5.39
N PHE A 115 -5.62 7.13 -5.99
CA PHE A 115 -4.67 6.09 -6.35
C PHE A 115 -4.82 5.69 -7.81
N TYR A 116 -3.71 5.54 -8.50
CA TYR A 116 -3.64 4.90 -9.80
C TYR A 116 -3.10 3.49 -9.66
N ILE A 117 -3.89 2.51 -10.06
CA ILE A 117 -3.54 1.10 -10.09
C ILE A 117 -3.31 0.68 -11.53
N ARG A 118 -2.08 0.29 -11.87
CA ARG A 118 -1.77 -0.35 -13.12
C ARG A 118 -1.82 -1.86 -12.95
N ALA A 119 -2.76 -2.52 -13.63
CA ALA A 119 -2.93 -3.96 -13.52
C ALA A 119 -1.91 -4.71 -14.39
N GLY A 120 -1.26 -5.70 -13.83
CA GLY A 120 -0.36 -6.60 -14.56
C GLY A 120 -1.12 -7.69 -15.32
N GLY A 121 -0.53 -8.15 -16.42
CA GLY A 121 -1.10 -9.21 -17.27
C GLY A 121 -0.79 -10.64 -16.82
N THR A 122 -0.04 -10.82 -15.72
CA THR A 122 0.37 -12.14 -15.22
C THR A 122 0.19 -12.22 -13.71
N THR A 123 0.12 -13.45 -13.17
CA THR A 123 0.10 -13.66 -11.73
C THR A 123 1.52 -13.69 -11.19
N ILE A 124 1.81 -12.84 -10.19
CA ILE A 124 3.06 -12.85 -9.46
C ILE A 124 2.78 -13.37 -8.04
N GLN A 125 3.52 -14.41 -7.63
CA GLN A 125 3.44 -15.00 -6.29
C GLN A 125 4.51 -14.39 -5.37
N ARG A 126 4.18 -14.35 -4.07
CA ARG A 126 5.16 -14.16 -3.00
C ARG A 126 5.41 -15.47 -2.28
N ALA A 127 6.62 -15.69 -1.85
CA ALA A 127 7.01 -16.87 -1.09
C ALA A 127 7.98 -16.48 0.03
N PRO A 128 8.02 -17.28 1.13
CA PRO A 128 8.98 -17.06 2.20
C PRO A 128 10.41 -17.14 1.68
N ASP A 129 11.21 -16.13 2.05
CA ASP A 129 12.64 -16.08 1.78
C ASP A 129 13.41 -16.36 3.07
N PRO A 130 14.21 -17.45 3.14
CA PRO A 130 14.91 -17.84 4.36
C PRO A 130 16.03 -16.88 4.76
N LEU A 131 16.55 -16.09 3.82
CA LEU A 131 17.63 -15.14 4.10
C LEU A 131 17.10 -13.92 4.82
N THR A 132 15.97 -13.40 4.37
CA THR A 132 15.38 -12.17 4.92
C THR A 132 14.28 -12.46 5.95
N GLY A 133 13.63 -13.62 5.92
CA GLY A 133 12.45 -13.93 6.74
C GLY A 133 11.15 -13.27 6.23
N LEU A 134 11.21 -12.58 5.09
CA LEU A 134 10.06 -11.91 4.46
C LEU A 134 9.45 -12.76 3.33
N ASN A 135 8.24 -12.41 2.93
CA ASN A 135 7.62 -12.98 1.74
C ASN A 135 7.99 -12.12 0.51
N LEU A 136 8.96 -12.55 -0.26
CA LEU A 136 9.46 -11.84 -1.43
C LEU A 136 8.72 -12.27 -2.70
N MET A 137 8.72 -11.40 -3.72
CA MET A 137 8.21 -11.76 -5.05
C MET A 137 9.06 -12.88 -5.64
N LYS A 138 8.38 -13.94 -6.11
CA LYS A 138 8.99 -15.02 -6.86
C LYS A 138 8.86 -14.70 -8.36
N LEU A 139 9.94 -14.22 -8.94
CA LEU A 139 10.05 -13.94 -10.37
C LEU A 139 10.77 -15.11 -11.04
N GLN A 140 10.33 -15.43 -12.27
CA GLN A 140 10.96 -16.49 -13.07
C GLN A 140 12.19 -15.96 -13.79
#